data_7dca83f98f120e19deaa9dd55607eb95
#
_entry.id   7dca83f98f120e19deaa9dd55607eb95
#
_cell.length_a   1.000
_cell.length_b   1.000
_cell.length_c   1.000
_cell.angle_alpha   90.00
_cell.angle_beta   90.00
_cell.angle_gamma   90.00
#
_symmetry.space_group_name_H-M   'P 1'
#
loop_
_entity.id
_entity.type
_entity.pdbx_description
1 polymer ?
#
loop_
_entity_poly.entity_id
_entity_poly.type
_entity_poly.pdbx_seq_one_letter_code
_entity_poly.pdbx_strand_id
1 'polypeptide(L)'
;LKIALFGGTGRVGSIVHSNAQFTHEVIRLTRQPINHGRIDKGLDIVGNVLNKEDIFHTLKGCDAVISCLNTDKNDVLSRSMPLILEGMRTHNIKRIITCGTAGILDARKDSNQYRFQTNESKRRSTTAAEDHLRAYLMLEASKLDWTIVCPTYLPEGERLGHFRTEKNVLPDGGKSISIFDTGDFILNQLEDRHYLRSRVGICY
;
A
#
# COMPACT_ATOMS: atom_id res chain seq x y z
N LEU A 1 4.31 -13.54 11.38
CA LEU A 1 5.29 -12.81 10.60
C LEU A 1 5.74 -11.57 11.34
N LYS A 2 6.94 -11.10 10.99
CA LYS A 2 7.44 -9.79 11.35
C LYS A 2 7.32 -8.86 10.13
N ILE A 3 6.58 -7.76 10.27
CA ILE A 3 6.16 -6.92 9.17
C ILE A 3 6.75 -5.52 9.33
N ALA A 4 7.42 -5.01 8.30
CA ALA A 4 7.74 -3.60 8.21
C ALA A 4 6.54 -2.83 7.63
N LEU A 5 6.02 -1.85 8.37
CA LEU A 5 4.86 -1.04 7.97
C LEU A 5 5.27 0.42 7.77
N PHE A 6 5.23 0.87 6.51
CA PHE A 6 5.39 2.26 6.13
C PHE A 6 4.03 2.93 5.97
N GLY A 7 3.89 4.16 6.48
CA GLY A 7 2.62 4.89 6.45
C GLY A 7 1.58 4.39 7.46
N GLY A 8 2.01 3.69 8.51
CA GLY A 8 1.14 3.11 9.54
C GLY A 8 0.34 4.10 10.39
N THR A 9 0.60 5.40 10.27
CA THR A 9 -0.16 6.47 10.94
C THR A 9 -1.22 7.10 10.03
N GLY A 10 -1.24 6.74 8.75
CA GLY A 10 -2.24 7.20 7.79
C GLY A 10 -3.59 6.50 7.96
N ARG A 11 -4.60 6.96 7.20
CA ARG A 11 -5.98 6.47 7.30
C ARG A 11 -6.10 4.94 7.13
N VAL A 12 -5.54 4.39 6.06
CA VAL A 12 -5.54 2.93 5.79
C VAL A 12 -4.49 2.23 6.65
N GLY A 13 -3.29 2.81 6.76
CA GLY A 13 -2.18 2.20 7.50
C GLY A 13 -2.47 2.00 8.99
N SER A 14 -3.24 2.89 9.62
CA SER A 14 -3.68 2.71 11.00
C SER A 14 -4.61 1.51 11.18
N ILE A 15 -5.47 1.24 10.21
CA ILE A 15 -6.34 0.05 10.21
C ILE A 15 -5.49 -1.22 10.06
N VAL A 16 -4.55 -1.21 9.09
CA VAL A 16 -3.61 -2.33 8.91
C VAL A 16 -2.84 -2.61 10.20
N HIS A 17 -2.30 -1.57 10.84
CA HIS A 17 -1.57 -1.70 12.10
C HIS A 17 -2.45 -2.28 13.21
N SER A 18 -3.62 -1.69 13.44
CA SER A 18 -4.54 -2.12 14.51
C SER A 18 -4.95 -3.58 14.38
N ASN A 19 -5.07 -4.09 13.16
CA ASN A 19 -5.43 -5.49 12.93
C ASN A 19 -4.22 -6.42 12.95
N ALA A 20 -3.09 -6.01 12.37
CA ALA A 20 -1.89 -6.83 12.28
C ALA A 20 -1.28 -7.17 13.64
N GLN A 21 -1.31 -6.25 14.59
CA GLN A 21 -0.69 -6.43 15.93
C GLN A 21 -1.24 -7.60 16.74
N PHE A 22 -2.42 -8.13 16.40
CA PHE A 22 -2.99 -9.29 17.09
C PHE A 22 -2.34 -10.61 16.66
N THR A 23 -1.82 -10.68 15.43
CA THR A 23 -1.33 -11.92 14.80
C THR A 23 0.13 -11.84 14.33
N HIS A 24 0.69 -10.63 14.25
CA HIS A 24 2.02 -10.36 13.71
C HIS A 24 2.82 -9.42 14.61
N GLU A 25 4.13 -9.47 14.50
CA GLU A 25 5.03 -8.44 15.02
C GLU A 25 5.12 -7.32 13.98
N VAL A 26 4.80 -6.08 14.36
CA VAL A 26 4.78 -4.95 13.41
C VAL A 26 5.85 -3.93 13.80
N ILE A 27 6.75 -3.64 12.87
CA ILE A 27 7.73 -2.56 12.96
C ILE A 27 7.24 -1.41 12.10
N ARG A 28 6.90 -0.27 12.71
CA ARG A 28 6.47 0.93 11.97
C ARG A 28 7.60 1.94 11.84
N LEU A 29 7.75 2.52 10.66
CA LEU A 29 8.52 3.74 10.50
C LEU A 29 7.59 4.95 10.59
N THR A 30 7.83 5.83 11.55
CA THR A 30 6.98 6.99 11.84
C THR A 30 7.81 8.28 11.85
N ARG A 31 7.21 9.38 11.38
CA ARG A 31 7.91 10.69 11.37
C ARG A 31 8.06 11.32 12.75
N GLN A 32 7.20 10.92 13.67
CA GLN A 32 7.18 11.44 15.06
C GLN A 32 6.93 10.31 16.04
N PRO A 33 7.41 10.42 17.28
CA PRO A 33 7.07 9.46 18.33
C PRO A 33 5.55 9.35 18.51
N ILE A 34 5.06 8.13 18.69
CA ILE A 34 3.65 7.88 18.98
C ILE A 34 3.52 7.50 20.45
N ASN A 35 2.63 8.19 21.18
CA ASN A 35 2.27 7.79 22.53
C ASN A 35 1.39 6.54 22.44
N HIS A 36 1.96 5.41 22.77
CA HIS A 36 1.22 4.15 22.86
C HIS A 36 0.52 4.05 24.23
N GLY A 37 -0.77 3.79 24.20
CA GLY A 37 -1.42 3.18 25.36
C GLY A 37 -0.83 1.80 25.63
N ARG A 38 -1.07 1.23 26.82
CA ARG A 38 -0.46 -0.01 27.34
C ARG A 38 -0.62 -1.30 26.50
N ILE A 39 -1.18 -1.26 25.29
CA ILE A 39 -1.61 -2.45 24.53
C ILE A 39 -0.81 -2.68 23.24
N ASP A 40 0.05 -1.75 22.82
CA ASP A 40 0.77 -1.87 21.56
C ASP A 40 2.01 -2.75 21.70
N LYS A 41 2.02 -3.90 21.01
CA LYS A 41 3.16 -4.83 20.95
C LYS A 41 4.13 -4.50 19.81
N GLY A 42 3.84 -3.43 19.04
CA GLY A 42 4.67 -3.01 17.92
C GLY A 42 5.90 -2.20 18.37
N LEU A 43 6.90 -2.17 17.53
CA LEU A 43 8.05 -1.29 17.66
C LEU A 43 7.93 -0.13 16.67
N ASP A 44 7.97 1.10 17.18
CA ASP A 44 8.06 2.28 16.35
C ASP A 44 9.50 2.75 16.22
N ILE A 45 9.93 2.92 14.98
CA ILE A 45 11.18 3.57 14.63
C ILE A 45 10.85 4.98 14.18
N VAL A 46 11.42 5.98 14.84
CA VAL A 46 11.26 7.38 14.43
C VAL A 46 12.25 7.66 13.32
N GLY A 47 11.77 8.06 12.16
CA GLY A 47 12.62 8.31 11.00
C GLY A 47 11.81 8.75 9.76
N ASN A 48 12.47 8.75 8.62
CA ASN A 48 11.93 9.24 7.35
C ASN A 48 12.07 8.19 6.24
N VAL A 49 10.99 7.93 5.51
CA VAL A 49 10.99 7.01 4.35
C VAL A 49 11.86 7.48 3.17
N LEU A 50 12.37 8.71 3.22
CA LEU A 50 13.34 9.24 2.25
C LEU A 50 14.79 9.13 2.75
N ASN A 51 14.99 8.54 3.92
CA ASN A 51 16.32 8.24 4.47
C ASN A 51 16.57 6.72 4.37
N LYS A 52 17.71 6.38 3.77
CA LYS A 52 18.09 4.99 3.50
C LYS A 52 18.31 4.20 4.80
N GLU A 53 19.01 4.79 5.76
CA GLU A 53 19.37 4.16 7.02
C GLU A 53 18.11 3.83 7.83
N ASP A 54 17.12 4.73 7.87
CA ASP A 54 15.85 4.53 8.57
C ASP A 54 15.05 3.38 7.97
N ILE A 55 15.00 3.30 6.62
CA ILE A 55 14.36 2.19 5.91
C ILE A 55 15.07 0.87 6.22
N PHE A 56 16.39 0.82 6.10
CA PHE A 56 17.16 -0.40 6.34
C PHE A 56 17.02 -0.88 7.78
N HIS A 57 17.01 0.04 8.73
CA HIS A 57 16.77 -0.29 10.14
C HIS A 57 15.37 -0.88 10.34
N THR A 58 14.35 -0.29 9.72
CA THR A 58 12.96 -0.77 9.80
C THR A 58 12.80 -2.16 9.20
N LEU A 59 13.51 -2.46 8.10
CA LEU A 59 13.40 -3.74 7.39
C LEU A 59 14.16 -4.88 8.06
N LYS A 60 15.05 -4.58 9.00
CA LYS A 60 15.92 -5.59 9.61
C LYS A 60 15.13 -6.70 10.31
N GLY A 61 15.30 -7.93 9.80
CA GLY A 61 14.65 -9.15 10.36
C GLY A 61 13.15 -9.23 10.06
N CYS A 62 12.62 -8.41 9.15
CA CYS A 62 11.23 -8.53 8.70
C CYS A 62 11.07 -9.61 7.63
N ASP A 63 9.89 -10.24 7.61
CA ASP A 63 9.49 -11.25 6.62
C ASP A 63 8.78 -10.63 5.42
N ALA A 64 8.07 -9.53 5.63
CA ALA A 64 7.28 -8.85 4.60
C ALA A 64 7.22 -7.34 4.83
N VAL A 65 6.83 -6.63 3.78
CA VAL A 65 6.61 -5.17 3.79
C VAL A 65 5.15 -4.87 3.45
N ILE A 66 4.56 -3.96 4.22
CA ILE A 66 3.31 -3.29 3.84
C ILE A 66 3.58 -1.79 3.76
N SER A 67 3.22 -1.17 2.63
CA SER A 67 3.35 0.27 2.43
C SER A 67 1.99 0.91 2.17
N CYS A 68 1.53 1.70 3.13
CA CYS A 68 0.34 2.56 3.04
C CYS A 68 0.74 4.04 2.94
N LEU A 69 1.89 4.32 2.33
CA LEU A 69 2.36 5.68 2.10
C LEU A 69 1.44 6.41 1.13
N ASN A 70 1.35 7.72 1.30
CA ASN A 70 0.73 8.63 0.34
C ASN A 70 1.82 9.42 -0.40
N THR A 71 1.47 10.09 -1.49
CA THR A 71 2.39 10.95 -2.24
C THR A 71 2.87 12.14 -1.42
N ASP A 72 2.08 12.55 -0.43
CA ASP A 72 2.29 13.70 0.45
C ASP A 72 2.56 15.01 -0.34
N LYS A 73 2.06 15.07 -1.59
CA LYS A 73 2.25 16.14 -2.59
C LYS A 73 3.72 16.39 -3.00
N ASN A 74 4.62 15.47 -2.69
CA ASN A 74 6.08 15.61 -2.85
C ASN A 74 6.77 14.36 -3.44
N ASP A 75 6.08 13.60 -4.29
CA ASP A 75 6.63 12.39 -4.94
C ASP A 75 7.22 11.36 -3.95
N VAL A 76 6.66 11.28 -2.73
CA VAL A 76 7.17 10.40 -1.68
C VAL A 76 7.19 8.94 -2.11
N LEU A 77 6.19 8.49 -2.87
CA LEU A 77 6.10 7.10 -3.31
C LEU A 77 7.24 6.73 -4.25
N SER A 78 7.44 7.50 -5.31
CA SER A 78 8.49 7.23 -6.30
C SER A 78 9.90 7.46 -5.76
N ARG A 79 10.06 8.34 -4.77
CA ARG A 79 11.35 8.60 -4.12
C ARG A 79 11.71 7.56 -3.07
N SER A 80 10.74 7.05 -2.31
CA SER A 80 10.98 6.03 -1.28
C SER A 80 11.08 4.61 -1.86
N MET A 81 10.38 4.32 -2.95
CA MET A 81 10.32 2.97 -3.52
C MET A 81 11.71 2.38 -3.85
N PRO A 82 12.66 3.10 -4.50
CA PRO A 82 13.99 2.54 -4.76
C PRO A 82 14.73 2.14 -3.48
N LEU A 83 14.59 2.93 -2.41
CA LEU A 83 15.22 2.66 -1.11
C LEU A 83 14.59 1.44 -0.43
N ILE A 84 13.26 1.32 -0.50
CA ILE A 84 12.54 0.14 0.02
C ILE A 84 12.98 -1.12 -0.74
N LEU A 85 13.02 -1.07 -2.07
CA LEU A 85 13.43 -2.21 -2.91
C LEU A 85 14.88 -2.62 -2.65
N GLU A 86 15.77 -1.66 -2.45
CA GLU A 86 17.17 -1.93 -2.10
C GLU A 86 17.27 -2.59 -0.72
N GLY A 87 16.59 -2.05 0.28
CA GLY A 87 16.55 -2.60 1.62
C GLY A 87 15.95 -4.01 1.67
N MET A 88 14.87 -4.25 0.93
CA MET A 88 14.26 -5.58 0.81
C MET A 88 15.25 -6.60 0.21
N ARG A 89 15.99 -6.23 -0.84
CA ARG A 89 17.04 -7.11 -1.41
C ARG A 89 18.12 -7.40 -0.41
N THR A 90 18.60 -6.40 0.30
CA THR A 90 19.67 -6.54 1.32
C THR A 90 19.25 -7.47 2.46
N HIS A 91 17.99 -7.41 2.88
CA HIS A 91 17.44 -8.24 3.96
C HIS A 91 16.76 -9.53 3.48
N ASN A 92 16.85 -9.87 2.17
CA ASN A 92 16.22 -11.06 1.56
C ASN A 92 14.69 -11.12 1.71
N ILE A 93 14.02 -9.97 1.83
CA ILE A 93 12.56 -9.88 1.91
C ILE A 93 11.98 -9.98 0.49
N LYS A 94 11.01 -10.88 0.28
CA LYS A 94 10.40 -11.10 -1.04
C LYS A 94 9.03 -10.48 -1.18
N ARG A 95 8.22 -10.44 -0.10
CA ARG A 95 6.82 -10.03 -0.13
C ARG A 95 6.63 -8.56 0.18
N ILE A 96 5.95 -7.85 -0.72
CA ILE A 96 5.52 -6.45 -0.50
C ILE A 96 4.07 -6.26 -0.95
N ILE A 97 3.27 -5.63 -0.09
CA ILE A 97 1.93 -5.18 -0.40
C ILE A 97 1.90 -3.65 -0.30
N THR A 98 1.34 -2.98 -1.30
CA THR A 98 1.22 -1.53 -1.26
C THR A 98 -0.23 -1.08 -1.44
N CYS A 99 -0.60 0.01 -0.76
CA CYS A 99 -1.84 0.72 -1.03
C CYS A 99 -1.62 1.67 -2.21
N GLY A 100 -2.29 1.40 -3.31
CA GLY A 100 -2.25 2.20 -4.52
C GLY A 100 -3.48 3.08 -4.69
N THR A 101 -3.87 3.31 -5.93
CA THR A 101 -5.07 4.05 -6.32
C THR A 101 -5.69 3.43 -7.56
N ALA A 102 -7.01 3.46 -7.68
CA ALA A 102 -7.70 3.00 -8.89
C ALA A 102 -7.24 3.74 -10.15
N GLY A 103 -6.65 4.94 -10.00
CA GLY A 103 -6.11 5.69 -11.13
C GLY A 103 -5.06 4.93 -11.94
N ILE A 104 -4.26 4.07 -11.33
CA ILE A 104 -3.20 3.30 -12.01
C ILE A 104 -3.66 1.93 -12.50
N LEU A 105 -4.93 1.58 -12.37
CA LEU A 105 -5.50 0.40 -13.02
C LEU A 105 -5.67 0.63 -14.52
N ASP A 106 -5.75 -0.45 -15.28
CA ASP A 106 -6.02 -0.37 -16.71
C ASP A 106 -7.40 0.20 -16.97
N ALA A 107 -7.53 1.05 -17.97
CA ALA A 107 -8.82 1.54 -18.40
C ALA A 107 -9.62 0.40 -19.04
N ARG A 108 -10.90 0.28 -18.70
CA ARG A 108 -11.76 -0.82 -19.17
C ARG A 108 -12.05 -0.73 -20.66
N LYS A 109 -12.12 0.48 -21.19
CA LYS A 109 -12.37 0.74 -22.62
C LYS A 109 -11.13 0.67 -23.50
N ASP A 110 -9.94 0.90 -22.91
CA ASP A 110 -8.67 0.84 -23.60
C ASP A 110 -7.57 0.36 -22.63
N SER A 111 -7.25 -0.91 -22.69
CA SER A 111 -6.25 -1.55 -21.82
C SER A 111 -4.80 -1.06 -22.03
N ASN A 112 -4.54 -0.25 -23.06
CA ASN A 112 -3.25 0.39 -23.27
C ASN A 112 -3.09 1.70 -22.49
N GLN A 113 -4.15 2.13 -21.79
CA GLN A 113 -4.15 3.34 -20.98
C GLN A 113 -4.47 3.01 -19.52
N TYR A 114 -3.91 3.80 -18.61
CA TYR A 114 -4.33 3.78 -17.20
C TYR A 114 -5.61 4.62 -17.03
N ARG A 115 -6.42 4.25 -16.04
CA ARG A 115 -7.69 4.94 -15.78
C ARG A 115 -7.52 6.45 -15.60
N PHE A 116 -6.44 6.93 -14.95
CA PHE A 116 -6.23 8.36 -14.76
C PHE A 116 -5.95 9.14 -16.05
N GLN A 117 -5.57 8.46 -17.13
CA GLN A 117 -5.35 9.03 -18.47
C GLN A 117 -6.64 9.12 -19.30
N THR A 118 -7.74 8.60 -18.78
CA THR A 118 -9.03 8.53 -19.48
C THR A 118 -10.12 9.22 -18.69
N ASN A 119 -11.31 9.35 -19.28
CA ASN A 119 -12.51 9.90 -18.62
C ASN A 119 -13.16 8.91 -17.61
N GLU A 120 -12.61 7.70 -17.45
CA GLU A 120 -13.04 6.80 -16.40
C GLU A 120 -12.64 7.30 -15.00
N SER A 121 -11.61 8.13 -14.92
CA SER A 121 -11.23 8.82 -13.69
C SER A 121 -11.91 10.20 -13.64
N LYS A 122 -12.63 10.46 -12.54
CA LYS A 122 -13.29 11.75 -12.30
C LYS A 122 -12.38 12.77 -11.61
N ARG A 123 -11.14 12.44 -11.33
CA ARG A 123 -10.21 13.36 -10.65
C ARG A 123 -9.64 14.38 -11.62
N ARG A 124 -9.65 15.65 -11.22
CA ARG A 124 -9.09 16.77 -12.01
C ARG A 124 -7.56 16.78 -12.01
N SER A 125 -6.94 16.41 -10.88
CA SER A 125 -5.48 16.36 -10.74
C SER A 125 -4.97 14.93 -10.92
N THR A 126 -3.94 14.77 -11.74
CA THR A 126 -3.26 13.48 -12.02
C THR A 126 -2.00 13.28 -11.20
N THR A 127 -1.52 14.32 -10.49
CA THR A 127 -0.22 14.32 -9.79
C THR A 127 -0.04 13.11 -8.86
N ALA A 128 -1.08 12.79 -8.07
CA ALA A 128 -1.01 11.63 -7.16
C ALA A 128 -0.96 10.31 -7.94
N ALA A 129 -1.78 10.17 -8.99
CA ALA A 129 -1.79 8.96 -9.82
C ALA A 129 -0.45 8.76 -10.54
N GLU A 130 0.17 9.84 -11.00
CA GLU A 130 1.50 9.79 -11.64
C GLU A 130 2.59 9.32 -10.68
N ASP A 131 2.58 9.76 -9.42
CA ASP A 131 3.53 9.28 -8.40
C ASP A 131 3.30 7.79 -8.09
N HIS A 132 2.04 7.37 -7.93
CA HIS A 132 1.69 5.95 -7.80
C HIS A 132 2.14 5.13 -9.01
N LEU A 133 1.98 5.66 -10.23
CA LEU A 133 2.41 4.97 -11.45
C LEU A 133 3.93 4.76 -11.46
N ARG A 134 4.72 5.79 -11.14
CA ARG A 134 6.19 5.67 -11.08
C ARG A 134 6.61 4.59 -10.08
N ALA A 135 5.99 4.57 -8.88
CA ALA A 135 6.27 3.53 -7.89
C ALA A 135 5.85 2.13 -8.36
N TYR A 136 4.70 2.00 -9.03
CA TYR A 136 4.25 0.73 -9.63
C TYR A 136 5.24 0.20 -10.67
N LEU A 137 5.71 1.04 -11.60
CA LEU A 137 6.65 0.61 -12.64
C LEU A 137 7.98 0.07 -12.05
N MET A 138 8.42 0.62 -10.92
CA MET A 138 9.59 0.10 -10.19
C MET A 138 9.31 -1.28 -9.57
N LEU A 139 8.12 -1.48 -9.01
CA LEU A 139 7.69 -2.78 -8.48
C LEU A 139 7.55 -3.82 -9.60
N GLU A 140 6.93 -3.44 -10.71
CA GLU A 140 6.75 -4.31 -11.88
C GLU A 140 8.10 -4.79 -12.43
N ALA A 141 9.08 -3.90 -12.53
CA ALA A 141 10.44 -4.23 -12.97
C ALA A 141 11.22 -5.05 -11.92
N SER A 142 10.75 -5.11 -10.68
CA SER A 142 11.36 -5.91 -9.62
C SER A 142 11.01 -7.38 -9.78
N LYS A 143 11.84 -8.26 -9.21
CA LYS A 143 11.54 -9.70 -9.15
C LYS A 143 10.82 -10.09 -7.86
N LEU A 144 10.24 -9.12 -7.15
CA LEU A 144 9.57 -9.35 -5.87
C LEU A 144 8.15 -9.92 -6.05
N ASP A 145 7.65 -10.51 -4.99
CA ASP A 145 6.27 -10.93 -4.87
C ASP A 145 5.41 -9.75 -4.38
N TRP A 146 5.08 -8.85 -5.30
CA TRP A 146 4.33 -7.65 -4.99
C TRP A 146 2.83 -7.80 -5.24
N THR A 147 2.02 -7.03 -4.51
CA THR A 147 0.59 -6.80 -4.77
C THR A 147 0.30 -5.33 -4.51
N ILE A 148 -0.39 -4.65 -5.42
CA ILE A 148 -0.84 -3.27 -5.24
C ILE A 148 -2.36 -3.26 -5.12
N VAL A 149 -2.87 -2.94 -3.94
CA VAL A 149 -4.31 -2.79 -3.71
C VAL A 149 -4.72 -1.38 -4.12
N CYS A 150 -5.60 -1.28 -5.11
CA CYS A 150 -5.99 -0.05 -5.77
C CYS A 150 -7.46 0.30 -5.45
N PRO A 151 -7.72 0.94 -4.30
CA PRO A 151 -9.07 1.38 -3.96
C PRO A 151 -9.52 2.51 -4.87
N THR A 152 -10.83 2.56 -5.13
CA THR A 152 -11.48 3.71 -5.76
C THR A 152 -11.68 4.84 -4.76
N TYR A 153 -12.77 5.62 -4.81
CA TYR A 153 -13.03 6.64 -3.79
C TYR A 153 -13.05 6.01 -2.39
N LEU A 154 -12.24 6.57 -1.49
CA LEU A 154 -11.88 5.96 -0.21
C LEU A 154 -12.33 6.83 0.97
N PRO A 155 -13.64 6.85 1.32
CA PRO A 155 -14.13 7.50 2.54
C PRO A 155 -13.71 6.69 3.79
N GLU A 156 -13.91 7.27 4.96
CA GLU A 156 -13.81 6.52 6.21
C GLU A 156 -14.79 5.32 6.18
N GLY A 157 -16.07 5.59 6.07
CA GLY A 157 -17.12 4.59 5.87
C GLY A 157 -17.23 3.59 7.02
N GLU A 158 -17.86 2.45 6.72
CA GLU A 158 -18.06 1.33 7.65
C GLU A 158 -17.29 0.09 7.17
N ARG A 159 -17.02 -0.82 8.11
CA ARG A 159 -16.49 -2.15 7.76
C ARG A 159 -17.67 -3.03 7.37
N LEU A 160 -17.85 -3.27 6.07
CA LEU A 160 -18.93 -4.10 5.55
C LEU A 160 -18.54 -5.57 5.43
N GLY A 161 -17.24 -5.87 5.23
CA GLY A 161 -16.73 -7.23 5.07
C GLY A 161 -17.09 -7.90 3.74
N HIS A 162 -17.79 -7.21 2.83
CA HIS A 162 -18.11 -7.70 1.51
C HIS A 162 -17.84 -6.61 0.46
N PHE A 163 -17.07 -6.94 -0.54
CA PHE A 163 -16.64 -6.06 -1.61
C PHE A 163 -16.23 -6.87 -2.84
N ARG A 164 -16.06 -6.20 -3.96
CA ARG A 164 -15.62 -6.82 -5.21
C ARG A 164 -14.17 -6.49 -5.49
N THR A 165 -13.46 -7.45 -6.05
CA THR A 165 -12.06 -7.30 -6.46
C THR A 165 -11.88 -7.78 -7.89
N GLU A 166 -11.01 -7.13 -8.64
CA GLU A 166 -10.67 -7.54 -9.99
C GLU A 166 -9.19 -7.25 -10.29
N LYS A 167 -8.54 -8.17 -10.97
CA LYS A 167 -7.12 -8.08 -11.30
C LYS A 167 -6.90 -7.04 -12.40
N ASN A 168 -6.03 -6.08 -12.14
CA ASN A 168 -5.56 -5.01 -13.03
C ASN A 168 -6.60 -3.97 -13.46
N VAL A 169 -7.88 -4.17 -13.21
CA VAL A 169 -8.96 -3.24 -13.53
C VAL A 169 -9.83 -2.95 -12.30
N LEU A 170 -10.61 -1.90 -12.32
CA LEU A 170 -11.63 -1.67 -11.29
C LEU A 170 -12.88 -2.48 -11.63
N PRO A 171 -13.48 -3.21 -10.67
CA PRO A 171 -14.78 -3.88 -10.93
C PRO A 171 -15.81 -2.90 -11.46
N ASP A 172 -16.61 -3.36 -12.44
CA ASP A 172 -17.56 -2.50 -13.15
C ASP A 172 -18.55 -1.82 -12.21
N GLY A 173 -18.83 -0.54 -12.45
CA GLY A 173 -19.72 0.26 -11.62
C GLY A 173 -19.21 0.59 -10.22
N GLY A 174 -17.97 0.20 -9.86
CA GLY A 174 -17.37 0.46 -8.56
C GLY A 174 -17.25 1.96 -8.25
N LYS A 175 -17.74 2.39 -7.08
CA LYS A 175 -17.80 3.80 -6.71
C LYS A 175 -16.98 4.15 -5.49
N SER A 176 -16.98 3.32 -4.46
CA SER A 176 -16.30 3.56 -3.19
C SER A 176 -15.89 2.28 -2.51
N ILE A 177 -15.02 2.39 -1.53
CA ILE A 177 -14.64 1.34 -0.58
C ILE A 177 -14.19 2.02 0.72
N SER A 178 -14.52 1.47 1.87
CA SER A 178 -14.08 2.04 3.15
C SER A 178 -12.59 1.83 3.40
N ILE A 179 -12.00 2.68 4.27
CA ILE A 179 -10.63 2.46 4.73
C ILE A 179 -10.51 1.15 5.51
N PHE A 180 -11.57 0.72 6.19
CA PHE A 180 -11.58 -0.52 6.98
C PHE A 180 -11.47 -1.75 6.09
N ASP A 181 -12.36 -1.89 5.11
CA ASP A 181 -12.34 -3.04 4.18
C ASP A 181 -11.08 -3.05 3.32
N THR A 182 -10.57 -1.86 2.96
CA THR A 182 -9.29 -1.73 2.25
C THR A 182 -8.12 -2.19 3.12
N GLY A 183 -8.06 -1.78 4.38
CA GLY A 183 -7.02 -2.20 5.32
C GLY A 183 -7.04 -3.69 5.61
N ASP A 184 -8.22 -4.26 5.79
CA ASP A 184 -8.41 -5.71 5.99
C ASP A 184 -7.95 -6.49 4.76
N PHE A 185 -8.32 -6.04 3.56
CA PHE A 185 -7.90 -6.69 2.32
C PHE A 185 -6.38 -6.62 2.12
N ILE A 186 -5.75 -5.47 2.42
CA ILE A 186 -4.28 -5.33 2.36
C ILE A 186 -3.60 -6.34 3.28
N LEU A 187 -4.07 -6.45 4.52
CA LEU A 187 -3.48 -7.37 5.49
C LEU A 187 -3.63 -8.84 5.05
N ASN A 188 -4.78 -9.21 4.52
CA ASN A 188 -5.05 -10.57 4.02
C ASN A 188 -4.11 -10.95 2.86
N GLN A 189 -3.59 -9.98 2.10
CA GLN A 189 -2.65 -10.24 1.00
C GLN A 189 -1.28 -10.76 1.48
N LEU A 190 -0.98 -10.73 2.76
CA LEU A 190 0.23 -11.37 3.31
C LEU A 190 0.24 -12.88 3.05
N GLU A 191 -0.91 -13.52 3.19
CA GLU A 191 -1.07 -14.97 3.05
C GLU A 191 -1.69 -15.35 1.70
N ASP A 192 -2.62 -14.52 1.20
CA ASP A 192 -3.26 -14.73 -0.10
C ASP A 192 -2.28 -14.43 -1.26
N ARG A 193 -2.03 -15.44 -2.08
CA ARG A 193 -1.13 -15.36 -3.24
C ARG A 193 -1.86 -15.20 -4.58
N HIS A 194 -3.19 -15.08 -4.56
CA HIS A 194 -4.00 -14.97 -5.78
C HIS A 194 -3.63 -13.76 -6.63
N TYR A 195 -3.26 -12.66 -5.98
CA TYR A 195 -2.92 -11.39 -6.63
C TYR A 195 -1.40 -11.09 -6.67
N LEU A 196 -0.56 -12.11 -6.68
CA LEU A 196 0.88 -11.90 -6.88
C LEU A 196 1.16 -11.21 -8.20
N ARG A 197 2.04 -10.20 -8.16
CA ARG A 197 2.46 -9.38 -9.30
C ARG A 197 1.27 -8.78 -10.04
N SER A 198 0.33 -8.24 -9.29
CA SER A 198 -0.89 -7.66 -9.82
C SER A 198 -1.27 -6.37 -9.10
N ARG A 199 -1.92 -5.49 -9.83
CA ARG A 199 -2.74 -4.41 -9.29
C ARG A 199 -4.14 -4.96 -9.09
N VAL A 200 -4.78 -4.66 -7.98
CA VAL A 200 -6.11 -5.18 -7.64
C VAL A 200 -7.05 -4.02 -7.43
N GLY A 201 -8.01 -3.86 -8.33
CA GLY A 201 -9.13 -2.96 -8.12
C GLY A 201 -10.05 -3.48 -7.03
N ILE A 202 -10.42 -2.61 -6.08
CA ILE A 202 -11.30 -2.97 -4.96
C ILE A 202 -12.40 -1.91 -4.78
N CYS A 203 -13.65 -2.34 -4.67
CA CYS A 203 -14.83 -1.48 -4.49
C CYS A 203 -16.04 -2.27 -4.00
N TYR A 204 -17.05 -1.54 -3.53
CA TYR A 204 -18.39 -2.06 -3.33
C TYR A 204 -19.14 -2.27 -4.63
#